data_98a1f4195235fc802126b0ab91a55dc1
#
_entry.id   98a1f4195235fc802126b0ab91a55dc1
#
_cell.length_a   1.000
_cell.length_b   1.000
_cell.length_c   1.000
_cell.angle_alpha   90.00
_cell.angle_beta   90.00
_cell.angle_gamma   90.00
#
_symmetry.space_group_name_H-M   'P 1'
#
loop_
_entity.id
_entity.type
_entity.pdbx_description
1 polymer ?
#
loop_
_entity_poly.entity_id
_entity_poly.type
_entity_poly.pdbx_seq_one_letter_code
_entity_poly.pdbx_strand_id
1 'polypeptide(L)'
;MELSTRLQAVADFVTAGYKLADIGTDHAYIPIALVEQNRIPGAIAMDINEGPLQRAGEHIAENKMEKKIEIHLSNGFSALKKGEAESAVIAGMGGGLMIRILTEGEQIAKSLKECILQPQSEIERVRRFLLEEGYDILDENMVKDDGKYYTICLLYTSPSPRDCS
;
A
#
# COMPACT_ATOMS: atom_id res chain seq x y z
N MET A 1 16.75 -8.62 -0.31
CA MET A 1 15.52 -9.43 -0.32
C MET A 1 14.89 -9.45 -1.70
N GLU A 2 14.60 -10.63 -2.19
CA GLU A 2 13.98 -10.78 -3.52
C GLU A 2 12.45 -10.91 -3.35
N LEU A 3 11.71 -10.06 -4.05
CA LEU A 3 10.24 -10.09 -4.01
C LEU A 3 9.70 -10.98 -5.13
N SER A 4 8.50 -11.53 -4.93
CA SER A 4 7.77 -12.19 -6.01
C SER A 4 7.49 -11.17 -7.13
N THR A 5 7.17 -11.67 -8.32
CA THR A 5 6.84 -10.80 -9.46
C THR A 5 5.69 -9.84 -9.11
N ARG A 6 4.66 -10.34 -8.43
CA ARG A 6 3.52 -9.52 -8.01
C ARG A 6 3.94 -8.41 -7.03
N LEU A 7 4.68 -8.78 -5.99
CA LEU A 7 5.11 -7.80 -4.98
C LEU A 7 6.12 -6.81 -5.54
N GLN A 8 6.98 -7.25 -6.44
CA GLN A 8 7.93 -6.35 -7.11
C GLN A 8 7.19 -5.30 -7.95
N ALA A 9 6.16 -5.72 -8.67
CA ALA A 9 5.36 -4.78 -9.47
C ALA A 9 4.64 -3.75 -8.58
N VAL A 10 4.17 -4.16 -7.42
CA VAL A 10 3.57 -3.24 -6.44
C VAL A 10 4.62 -2.26 -5.92
N ALA A 11 5.77 -2.79 -5.50
CA ALA A 11 6.86 -1.98 -4.96
C ALA A 11 7.40 -0.96 -5.97
N ASP A 12 7.43 -1.32 -7.25
CA ASP A 12 7.93 -0.45 -8.31
C ASP A 12 7.14 0.85 -8.46
N PHE A 13 5.86 0.84 -8.07
CA PHE A 13 5.03 2.04 -8.13
C PHE A 13 5.23 2.99 -6.96
N VAL A 14 5.87 2.56 -5.88
CA VAL A 14 6.10 3.43 -4.72
C VAL A 14 7.12 4.51 -5.08
N THR A 15 6.74 5.77 -4.90
CA THR A 15 7.63 6.89 -5.20
C THR A 15 8.80 6.95 -4.23
N ALA A 16 10.00 7.10 -4.76
CA ALA A 16 11.22 7.20 -3.96
C ALA A 16 11.16 8.42 -3.04
N GLY A 17 11.63 8.25 -1.81
CA GLY A 17 11.66 9.33 -0.83
C GLY A 17 10.41 9.47 0.02
N TYR A 18 9.33 8.78 -0.33
CA TYR A 18 8.08 8.84 0.43
C TYR A 18 8.08 7.81 1.57
N LYS A 19 7.62 8.21 2.74
CA LYS A 19 7.38 7.27 3.83
C LYS A 19 6.13 6.45 3.50
N LEU A 20 6.22 5.14 3.62
CA LEU A 20 5.20 4.20 3.18
C LEU A 20 4.38 3.67 4.35
N ALA A 21 3.05 3.59 4.15
CA ALA A 21 2.17 2.80 5.00
C ALA A 21 1.76 1.55 4.22
N ASP A 22 2.04 0.37 4.76
CA ASP A 22 1.68 -0.91 4.14
C ASP A 22 0.49 -1.51 4.88
N ILE A 23 -0.68 -1.45 4.26
CA ILE A 23 -1.95 -1.89 4.86
C ILE A 23 -2.16 -3.38 4.56
N GLY A 24 -2.22 -4.20 5.60
CA GLY A 24 -2.25 -5.64 5.43
C GLY A 24 -0.88 -6.17 5.05
N THR A 25 0.12 -5.76 5.82
CA THR A 25 1.54 -5.96 5.50
C THR A 25 1.98 -7.41 5.46
N ASP A 26 1.30 -8.26 6.22
CA ASP A 26 1.62 -9.68 6.39
C ASP A 26 3.05 -9.89 6.88
N HIS A 27 4.01 -10.07 5.98
CA HIS A 27 5.42 -10.33 6.33
C HIS A 27 6.33 -9.11 6.27
N ALA A 28 5.79 -7.93 5.94
CA ALA A 28 6.55 -6.69 5.73
C ALA A 28 7.56 -6.77 4.58
N TYR A 29 7.32 -7.64 3.60
CA TYR A 29 8.26 -7.83 2.48
C TYR A 29 8.50 -6.55 1.68
N ILE A 30 7.43 -5.81 1.35
CA ILE A 30 7.56 -4.57 0.55
C ILE A 30 8.30 -3.49 1.33
N PRO A 31 7.92 -3.16 2.58
CA PRO A 31 8.67 -2.20 3.37
C PRO A 31 10.15 -2.54 3.51
N ILE A 32 10.46 -3.79 3.84
CA ILE A 32 11.85 -4.23 4.03
C ILE A 32 12.65 -4.08 2.73
N ALA A 33 12.10 -4.53 1.60
CA ALA A 33 12.80 -4.44 0.32
C ALA A 33 13.07 -2.99 -0.07
N LEU A 34 12.10 -2.09 0.09
CA LEU A 34 12.24 -0.70 -0.30
C LEU A 34 13.20 0.08 0.62
N VAL A 35 13.20 -0.21 1.91
CA VAL A 35 14.15 0.40 2.85
C VAL A 35 15.57 -0.11 2.57
N GLU A 36 15.71 -1.42 2.32
CA GLU A 36 16.99 -2.03 1.97
C GLU A 36 17.61 -1.41 0.72
N GLN A 37 16.77 -1.08 -0.26
CA GLN A 37 17.19 -0.45 -1.51
C GLN A 37 17.42 1.05 -1.40
N ASN A 38 17.23 1.63 -0.21
CA ASN A 38 17.30 3.06 0.03
C ASN A 38 16.31 3.88 -0.82
N ARG A 39 15.20 3.26 -1.24
CA ARG A 39 14.16 3.95 -2.01
C ARG A 39 13.22 4.76 -1.12
N ILE A 40 12.96 4.30 0.10
CA ILE A 40 12.12 5.01 1.06
C ILE A 40 12.87 5.19 2.38
N PRO A 41 12.60 6.29 3.10
CA PRO A 41 13.29 6.57 4.38
C PRO A 41 12.80 5.69 5.51
N GLY A 42 11.58 5.19 5.42
CA GLY A 42 10.97 4.36 6.45
C GLY A 42 9.56 3.96 6.07
N ALA A 43 8.95 3.15 6.93
CA ALA A 43 7.61 2.64 6.67
C ALA A 43 6.86 2.34 7.97
N ILE A 44 5.54 2.24 7.84
CA ILE A 44 4.66 1.75 8.89
C ILE A 44 3.98 0.49 8.34
N ALA A 45 4.30 -0.65 8.90
CA ALA A 45 3.71 -1.93 8.52
C ALA A 45 2.51 -2.20 9.41
N MET A 46 1.33 -2.35 8.80
CA MET A 46 0.07 -2.48 9.54
C MET A 46 -0.68 -3.74 9.15
N ASP A 47 -1.36 -4.32 10.12
CA ASP A 47 -2.24 -5.46 9.89
C ASP A 47 -3.35 -5.46 10.93
N ILE A 48 -4.51 -6.01 10.57
CA ILE A 48 -5.65 -6.14 11.48
C ILE A 48 -5.48 -7.34 12.42
N ASN A 49 -4.64 -8.31 12.03
CA ASN A 49 -4.43 -9.54 12.79
C ASN A 49 -3.05 -9.54 13.45
N GLU A 50 -3.01 -10.01 14.70
CA GLU A 50 -1.77 -10.05 15.47
C GLU A 50 -0.74 -11.04 14.93
N GLY A 51 -1.20 -12.19 14.40
CA GLY A 51 -0.30 -13.20 13.85
C GLY A 51 0.57 -12.67 12.71
N PRO A 52 -0.03 -12.16 11.64
CA PRO A 52 0.74 -11.52 10.56
C PRO A 52 1.61 -10.36 11.05
N LEU A 53 1.12 -9.56 11.98
CA LEU A 53 1.87 -8.44 12.52
C LEU A 53 3.11 -8.91 13.28
N GLN A 54 2.99 -10.00 14.02
CA GLN A 54 4.12 -10.60 14.72
C GLN A 54 5.17 -11.10 13.72
N ARG A 55 4.75 -11.76 12.65
CA ARG A 55 5.67 -12.22 11.60
C ARG A 55 6.38 -11.03 10.94
N ALA A 56 5.66 -9.97 10.69
CA ALA A 56 6.25 -8.74 10.16
C ALA A 56 7.33 -8.21 11.09
N GLY A 57 7.03 -8.14 12.39
CA GLY A 57 8.00 -7.69 13.39
C GLY A 57 9.26 -8.54 13.45
N GLU A 58 9.10 -9.86 13.35
CA GLU A 58 10.23 -10.81 13.33
C GLU A 58 11.11 -10.57 12.10
N HIS A 59 10.51 -10.41 10.91
CA HIS A 59 11.27 -10.14 9.68
C HIS A 59 11.99 -8.79 9.74
N ILE A 60 11.34 -7.78 10.28
CA ILE A 60 11.96 -6.45 10.45
C ILE A 60 13.18 -6.56 11.36
N ALA A 61 13.06 -7.28 12.47
CA ALA A 61 14.16 -7.49 13.42
C ALA A 61 15.31 -8.29 12.80
N GLU A 62 14.99 -9.35 12.06
CA GLU A 62 16.00 -10.16 11.36
C GLU A 62 16.80 -9.33 10.35
N ASN A 63 16.18 -8.33 9.74
CA ASN A 63 16.81 -7.43 8.79
C ASN A 63 17.37 -6.17 9.45
N LYS A 64 17.32 -6.07 10.79
CA LYS A 64 17.85 -4.95 11.57
C LYS A 64 17.28 -3.60 11.17
N MET A 65 15.97 -3.57 10.90
CA MET A 65 15.26 -2.36 10.42
C MET A 65 14.26 -1.79 11.42
N GLU A 66 14.36 -2.16 12.69
CA GLU A 66 13.39 -1.72 13.73
C GLU A 66 13.34 -0.20 13.88
N LYS A 67 14.43 0.49 13.55
CA LYS A 67 14.47 1.96 13.65
C LYS A 67 13.83 2.66 12.45
N LYS A 68 13.63 1.93 11.35
CA LYS A 68 13.09 2.51 10.10
C LYS A 68 11.68 2.04 9.80
N ILE A 69 11.27 0.89 10.33
CA ILE A 69 9.95 0.31 10.07
C ILE A 69 9.24 0.06 11.39
N GLU A 70 8.12 0.77 11.59
CA GLU A 70 7.24 0.58 12.74
C GLU A 70 6.17 -0.44 12.40
N ILE A 71 5.64 -1.13 13.42
CA ILE A 71 4.48 -2.01 13.25
C ILE A 71 3.32 -1.47 14.09
N HIS A 72 2.10 -1.53 13.53
CA HIS A 72 0.88 -1.12 14.22
C HIS A 72 -0.26 -2.07 13.91
N LEU A 73 -0.99 -2.47 14.95
CA LEU A 73 -2.26 -3.17 14.77
C LEU A 73 -3.27 -2.14 14.27
N SER A 74 -3.89 -2.39 13.12
CA SER A 74 -4.76 -1.40 12.48
C SER A 74 -5.85 -2.05 11.65
N ASN A 75 -7.07 -1.59 11.79
CA ASN A 75 -8.16 -1.93 10.89
C ASN A 75 -8.09 -0.94 9.71
N GLY A 76 -7.49 -1.38 8.60
CA GLY A 76 -7.25 -0.49 7.47
C GLY A 76 -6.39 0.70 7.88
N PHE A 77 -6.89 1.91 7.66
CA PHE A 77 -6.19 3.15 7.98
C PHE A 77 -6.38 3.62 9.43
N SER A 78 -7.11 2.88 10.27
CA SER A 78 -7.58 3.39 11.57
C SER A 78 -6.44 3.81 12.51
N ALA A 79 -5.28 3.18 12.45
CA ALA A 79 -4.13 3.52 13.29
C ALA A 79 -3.15 4.49 12.64
N LEU A 80 -3.43 4.94 11.41
CA LEU A 80 -2.58 5.89 10.71
C LEU A 80 -3.11 7.30 10.93
N LYS A 81 -2.23 8.20 11.34
CA LYS A 81 -2.58 9.61 11.51
C LYS A 81 -2.27 10.39 10.24
N LYS A 82 -3.02 11.45 10.01
CA LYS A 82 -2.78 12.35 8.89
C LYS A 82 -1.35 12.89 8.96
N GLY A 83 -0.62 12.76 7.86
CA GLY A 83 0.76 13.25 7.77
C GLY A 83 1.83 12.26 8.23
N GLU A 84 1.47 11.10 8.78
CA GLU A 84 2.45 10.10 9.17
C GLU A 84 3.10 9.39 7.99
N ALA A 85 2.42 9.32 6.87
CA ALA A 85 2.94 8.69 5.65
C ALA A 85 2.53 9.51 4.44
N GLU A 86 3.24 9.34 3.34
CA GLU A 86 2.94 10.02 2.08
C GLU A 86 2.37 9.05 1.06
N SER A 87 2.69 7.77 1.19
CA SER A 87 2.31 6.72 0.27
C SER A 87 1.67 5.56 1.04
N ALA A 88 0.71 4.88 0.44
CA ALA A 88 0.15 3.65 1.01
C ALA A 88 0.09 2.55 -0.03
N VAL A 89 0.30 1.33 0.41
CA VAL A 89 0.09 0.12 -0.38
C VAL A 89 -1.03 -0.68 0.24
N ILE A 90 -1.99 -1.11 -0.59
CA ILE A 90 -3.04 -2.04 -0.21
C ILE A 90 -3.04 -3.15 -1.26
N ALA A 91 -2.43 -4.28 -0.95
CA ALA A 91 -2.22 -5.35 -1.90
C ALA A 91 -2.66 -6.70 -1.35
N GLY A 92 -3.07 -7.59 -2.25
CA GLY A 92 -3.41 -8.96 -1.89
C GLY A 92 -4.74 -9.12 -1.19
N MET A 93 -5.68 -8.19 -1.40
CA MET A 93 -7.02 -8.23 -0.81
C MET A 93 -8.09 -8.30 -1.88
N GLY A 94 -9.24 -8.87 -1.53
CA GLY A 94 -10.41 -8.79 -2.39
C GLY A 94 -10.86 -7.35 -2.59
N GLY A 95 -11.47 -7.07 -3.75
CA GLY A 95 -11.90 -5.73 -4.10
C GLY A 95 -12.91 -5.12 -3.13
N GLY A 96 -13.85 -5.94 -2.63
CA GLY A 96 -14.84 -5.46 -1.66
C GLY A 96 -14.22 -4.95 -0.37
N LEU A 97 -13.23 -5.69 0.17
CA LEU A 97 -12.52 -5.27 1.37
C LEU A 97 -11.71 -4.00 1.11
N MET A 98 -11.06 -3.92 -0.04
CA MET A 98 -10.28 -2.75 -0.43
C MET A 98 -11.15 -1.49 -0.49
N ILE A 99 -12.33 -1.58 -1.10
CA ILE A 99 -13.30 -0.49 -1.17
C ILE A 99 -13.71 -0.07 0.24
N ARG A 100 -13.96 -1.03 1.13
CA ARG A 100 -14.34 -0.75 2.51
C ARG A 100 -13.23 -0.02 3.27
N ILE A 101 -11.99 -0.44 3.10
CA ILE A 101 -10.83 0.22 3.72
C ILE A 101 -10.73 1.67 3.25
N LEU A 102 -10.86 1.91 1.94
CA LEU A 102 -10.80 3.25 1.39
C LEU A 102 -12.00 4.12 1.81
N THR A 103 -13.17 3.52 1.96
CA THR A 103 -14.38 4.23 2.38
C THR A 103 -14.28 4.64 3.86
N GLU A 104 -13.94 3.69 4.72
CA GLU A 104 -13.84 3.94 6.16
C GLU A 104 -12.68 4.85 6.50
N GLY A 105 -11.59 4.79 5.75
CA GLY A 105 -10.40 5.61 5.95
C GLY A 105 -10.27 6.78 4.98
N GLU A 106 -11.36 7.26 4.40
CA GLU A 106 -11.35 8.26 3.34
C GLU A 106 -10.52 9.50 3.68
N GLN A 107 -10.67 10.04 4.88
CA GLN A 107 -9.94 11.24 5.27
C GLN A 107 -8.43 11.03 5.24
N ILE A 108 -7.97 9.88 5.72
CA ILE A 108 -6.54 9.56 5.71
C ILE A 108 -6.09 9.23 4.29
N ALA A 109 -6.84 8.39 3.57
CA ALA A 109 -6.50 8.00 2.20
C ALA A 109 -6.34 9.24 1.30
N LYS A 110 -7.26 10.19 1.37
CA LYS A 110 -7.22 11.40 0.56
C LYS A 110 -6.20 12.42 1.04
N SER A 111 -5.61 12.23 2.21
CA SER A 111 -4.52 13.08 2.71
C SER A 111 -3.13 12.60 2.25
N LEU A 112 -3.03 11.39 1.73
CA LEU A 112 -1.79 10.84 1.19
C LEU A 112 -1.46 11.48 -0.15
N LYS A 113 -0.24 11.31 -0.62
CA LYS A 113 0.15 11.76 -1.96
C LYS A 113 -0.18 10.72 -3.02
N GLU A 114 -0.06 9.45 -2.68
CA GLU A 114 -0.34 8.35 -3.60
C GLU A 114 -0.81 7.11 -2.86
N CYS A 115 -1.48 6.23 -3.60
CA CYS A 115 -1.87 4.91 -3.11
C CYS A 115 -1.65 3.89 -4.21
N ILE A 116 -1.10 2.74 -3.86
CA ILE A 116 -0.86 1.65 -4.79
C ILE A 116 -1.78 0.50 -4.39
N LEU A 117 -2.65 0.08 -5.31
CA LEU A 117 -3.66 -0.94 -5.04
C LEU A 117 -3.42 -2.17 -5.90
N GLN A 118 -3.51 -3.33 -5.28
CA GLN A 118 -3.52 -4.59 -6.02
C GLN A 118 -4.70 -5.44 -5.51
N PRO A 119 -5.88 -5.29 -6.10
CA PRO A 119 -7.04 -6.11 -5.74
C PRO A 119 -6.90 -7.53 -6.29
N GLN A 120 -7.32 -8.52 -5.48
CA GLN A 120 -7.32 -9.93 -5.87
C GLN A 120 -8.58 -10.31 -6.63
N SER A 121 -9.65 -9.51 -6.55
CA SER A 121 -10.94 -9.78 -7.14
C SER A 121 -11.71 -8.48 -7.38
N GLU A 122 -12.79 -8.56 -8.16
CA GLU A 122 -13.71 -7.44 -8.41
C GLU A 122 -12.99 -6.17 -8.91
N ILE A 123 -12.03 -6.34 -9.81
CA ILE A 123 -11.19 -5.25 -10.31
C ILE A 123 -12.02 -4.12 -10.92
N GLU A 124 -13.05 -4.46 -11.73
CA GLU A 124 -13.92 -3.47 -12.35
C GLU A 124 -14.72 -2.66 -11.31
N ARG A 125 -15.15 -3.31 -10.24
CA ARG A 125 -15.87 -2.63 -9.15
C ARG A 125 -14.95 -1.66 -8.43
N VAL A 126 -13.70 -2.06 -8.17
CA VAL A 126 -12.70 -1.18 -7.55
C VAL A 126 -12.44 0.02 -8.46
N ARG A 127 -12.23 -0.20 -9.75
CA ARG A 127 -11.98 0.87 -10.71
C ARG A 127 -13.13 1.88 -10.74
N ARG A 128 -14.37 1.40 -10.79
CA ARG A 128 -15.56 2.26 -10.78
C ARG A 128 -15.64 3.07 -9.49
N PHE A 129 -15.40 2.45 -8.36
CA PHE A 129 -15.38 3.11 -7.06
C PHE A 129 -14.36 4.26 -7.04
N LEU A 130 -13.15 4.00 -7.53
CA LEU A 130 -12.09 5.00 -7.54
C LEU A 130 -12.46 6.22 -8.38
N LEU A 131 -13.04 5.98 -9.56
CA LEU A 131 -13.47 7.07 -10.44
C LEU A 131 -14.61 7.87 -9.83
N GLU A 132 -15.58 7.20 -9.22
CA GLU A 132 -16.74 7.86 -8.57
C GLU A 132 -16.30 8.70 -7.37
N GLU A 133 -15.25 8.26 -6.65
CA GLU A 133 -14.76 8.98 -5.47
C GLU A 133 -13.72 10.06 -5.81
N GLY A 134 -13.41 10.25 -7.06
CA GLY A 134 -12.53 11.33 -7.50
C GLY A 134 -11.04 11.02 -7.42
N TYR A 135 -10.66 9.77 -7.29
CA TYR A 135 -9.25 9.39 -7.37
C TYR A 135 -8.76 9.46 -8.81
N ASP A 136 -7.53 9.88 -8.99
CA ASP A 136 -6.91 9.99 -10.31
C ASP A 136 -6.02 8.74 -10.52
N ILE A 137 -6.43 7.87 -11.44
CA ILE A 137 -5.64 6.67 -11.79
C ILE A 137 -4.57 7.10 -12.78
N LEU A 138 -3.32 7.12 -12.32
CA LEU A 138 -2.19 7.60 -13.12
C LEU A 138 -1.58 6.54 -14.00
N ASP A 139 -1.51 5.31 -13.49
CA ASP A 139 -0.83 4.24 -14.19
C ASP A 139 -1.38 2.91 -13.70
N GLU A 140 -1.29 1.91 -14.57
CA GLU A 140 -1.69 0.54 -14.25
C GLU A 140 -0.68 -0.41 -14.84
N ASN A 141 -0.43 -1.51 -14.15
CA ASN A 141 0.41 -2.58 -14.64
C ASN A 141 -0.30 -3.92 -14.43
N MET A 142 -0.12 -4.82 -15.36
CA MET A 142 -0.64 -6.18 -15.22
C MET A 142 0.53 -7.14 -15.32
N VAL A 143 0.68 -7.99 -14.32
CA VAL A 143 1.76 -8.97 -14.28
C VAL A 143 1.20 -10.37 -14.12
N LYS A 144 1.95 -11.36 -14.60
CA LYS A 144 1.63 -12.77 -14.42
C LYS A 144 2.57 -13.34 -13.37
N ASP A 145 2.00 -13.92 -12.33
CA ASP A 145 2.77 -14.54 -11.24
C ASP A 145 2.12 -15.87 -10.90
N ASP A 146 2.89 -16.94 -10.95
CA ASP A 146 2.41 -18.30 -10.67
C ASP A 146 1.13 -18.65 -11.44
N GLY A 147 1.10 -18.33 -12.73
CA GLY A 147 -0.01 -18.64 -13.62
C GLY A 147 -1.23 -17.74 -13.52
N LYS A 148 -1.22 -16.77 -12.63
CA LYS A 148 -2.34 -15.83 -12.43
C LYS A 148 -1.95 -14.43 -12.84
N TYR A 149 -2.92 -13.65 -13.33
CA TYR A 149 -2.73 -12.25 -13.69
C TYR A 149 -3.16 -11.36 -12.53
N TYR A 150 -2.36 -10.34 -12.24
CA TYR A 150 -2.62 -9.36 -11.20
C TYR A 150 -2.54 -7.95 -11.78
N THR A 151 -3.53 -7.13 -11.44
CA THR A 151 -3.58 -5.72 -11.86
C THR A 151 -3.14 -4.85 -10.69
N ILE A 152 -2.20 -3.97 -10.94
CA ILE A 152 -1.70 -3.00 -9.95
C ILE A 152 -2.03 -1.61 -10.46
N CYS A 153 -2.65 -0.78 -9.61
CA CYS A 153 -3.03 0.59 -9.94
C CYS A 153 -2.26 1.58 -9.08
N LEU A 154 -1.73 2.61 -9.71
CA LEU A 154 -1.14 3.76 -9.01
C LEU A 154 -2.14 4.91 -9.07
N LEU A 155 -2.51 5.42 -7.91
CA LEU A 155 -3.44 6.54 -7.78
C LEU A 155 -2.78 7.75 -7.15
N TYR A 156 -3.21 8.93 -7.59
CA TYR A 156 -3.06 10.13 -6.78
C TYR A 156 -4.32 10.28 -5.93
N THR A 157 -4.12 10.59 -4.66
CA THR A 157 -5.17 10.66 -3.67
C THR A 157 -5.50 12.09 -3.26
N SER A 158 -4.56 13.00 -3.44
CA SER A 158 -4.78 14.44 -3.24
C SER A 158 -5.19 15.09 -4.57
N PRO A 159 -5.84 16.25 -4.55
CA PRO A 159 -6.19 16.95 -5.79
C PRO A 159 -4.95 17.17 -6.65
N SER A 160 -5.05 16.84 -7.95
CA SER A 160 -3.96 17.10 -8.88
C SER A 160 -3.84 18.60 -9.11
N PRO A 161 -2.67 19.12 -9.57
CA PRO A 161 -2.53 20.52 -9.91
C PRO A 161 -3.58 21.00 -10.94
N ARG A 162 -4.10 20.09 -11.78
CA ARG A 162 -5.15 20.42 -12.74
C ARG A 162 -6.48 20.78 -12.09
N ASP A 163 -6.72 20.26 -10.88
CA ASP A 163 -7.98 20.49 -10.15
C ASP A 163 -7.92 21.74 -9.28
N CYS A 164 -6.76 22.36 -9.17
CA CYS A 164 -6.54 23.56 -8.37
C CYS A 164 -6.65 24.86 -9.15
N SER A 165 -7.04 24.78 -10.41
CA SER A 165 -7.16 25.96 -11.29
C SER A 165 -8.47 26.71 -11.08
#